data_955f9da5b3095c4c854b2a3e45d0646e
#
_entry.id   955f9da5b3095c4c854b2a3e45d0646e
#
_cell.length_a   1.000
_cell.length_b   1.000
_cell.length_c   1.000
_cell.angle_alpha   90.00
_cell.angle_beta   90.00
_cell.angle_gamma   90.00
#
_symmetry.space_group_name_H-M   'P 1'
#
loop_
_entity.id
_entity.type
_entity.pdbx_description
1 polymer ?
#
loop_
_entity_poly.entity_id
_entity_poly.type
_entity_poly.pdbx_seq_one_letter_code
_entity_poly.pdbx_strand_id
1 'polypeptide(L)'
;DNISRIYVSDSVAEGTYSLTVDKAATNATYDTGIQVDDLVGKNGQLSINGYTVKITDQMTKEEIYTALRDGAEIGECTISRIDKPLSFTSTAYGSHASVSLIQQSKDGDIFGAGIPNTQTNPDAKAVVTTGDNAEVTLDSANSAFDPRATVSYDGNKITITNTDGFNMSFLLEAGFEAGATTAAGTTTTGVINLEVTDIGIMDLQIGANEGQTMQVRIPSTNVDSLYIDDIDVTTVNGPSKAMDRLDSAISTISQIRSQIGAYENRLDYTVGSLDETQENMESALSRIEDVDMAEEMTEYTKYNVLQQAGTSVLAQANELPTQALQLLQ
;
A
#
# COMPACT_ATOMS: atom_id res chain seq x y z
N ASP A 1 10.27 -13.50 8.31
CA ASP A 1 9.19 -13.51 7.34
C ASP A 1 7.83 -13.76 8.02
N ASN A 2 7.43 -12.83 8.91
CA ASN A 2 6.19 -12.95 9.69
C ASN A 2 5.11 -11.98 9.20
N ILE A 3 5.40 -11.21 8.18
CA ILE A 3 4.51 -10.24 7.56
C ILE A 3 4.62 -10.33 6.03
N SER A 4 3.49 -10.08 5.37
CA SER A 4 3.40 -10.08 3.91
C SER A 4 2.54 -8.91 3.43
N ARG A 5 2.55 -8.65 2.12
CA ARG A 5 1.70 -7.66 1.46
C ARG A 5 1.79 -6.27 2.09
N ILE A 6 3.01 -5.76 2.24
CA ILE A 6 3.24 -4.45 2.83
C ILE A 6 2.88 -3.37 1.80
N TYR A 7 1.98 -2.47 2.18
CA TYR A 7 1.66 -1.24 1.47
C TYR A 7 2.09 -0.03 2.30
N VAL A 8 2.70 0.95 1.66
CA VAL A 8 3.20 2.17 2.29
C VAL A 8 2.81 3.38 1.42
N SER A 9 2.14 4.38 2.01
CA SER A 9 1.77 5.62 1.29
C SER A 9 2.95 6.58 1.15
N ASP A 10 2.77 7.60 0.31
CA ASP A 10 3.78 8.64 0.03
C ASP A 10 4.20 9.46 1.25
N SER A 11 3.31 9.56 2.24
CA SER A 11 3.52 10.34 3.46
C SER A 11 4.31 9.60 4.53
N VAL A 12 4.73 8.36 4.27
CA VAL A 12 5.58 7.61 5.19
C VAL A 12 7.02 8.06 5.00
N ALA A 13 7.64 8.55 6.07
CA ALA A 13 9.05 8.96 6.04
C ALA A 13 9.99 7.74 6.15
N GLU A 14 11.23 7.90 5.72
CA GLU A 14 12.28 6.93 6.03
C GLU A 14 12.49 6.82 7.53
N GLY A 15 12.69 5.60 7.99
CA GLY A 15 12.90 5.35 9.42
C GLY A 15 12.51 3.96 9.86
N THR A 16 12.70 3.69 11.13
CA THR A 16 12.32 2.44 11.76
C THR A 16 10.95 2.59 12.43
N TYR A 17 10.03 1.73 12.05
CA TYR A 17 8.67 1.65 12.59
C TYR A 17 8.54 0.39 13.43
N SER A 18 8.51 0.55 14.74
CA SER A 18 8.43 -0.56 15.70
C SER A 18 7.01 -0.69 16.24
N LEU A 19 6.50 -1.89 16.23
CA LEU A 19 5.20 -2.22 16.82
C LEU A 19 5.28 -3.56 17.55
N THR A 20 4.41 -3.73 18.53
CA THR A 20 4.27 -4.98 19.28
C THR A 20 2.92 -5.62 18.95
N VAL A 21 2.92 -6.89 18.58
CA VAL A 21 1.69 -7.65 18.40
C VAL A 21 1.24 -8.17 19.76
N ASP A 22 0.16 -7.60 20.27
CA ASP A 22 -0.40 -7.96 21.58
C ASP A 22 -1.27 -9.22 21.48
N LYS A 23 -1.97 -9.38 20.38
CA LYS A 23 -2.83 -10.51 20.08
C LYS A 23 -2.72 -10.91 18.62
N ALA A 24 -2.52 -12.19 18.36
CA ALA A 24 -2.59 -12.72 17.00
C ALA A 24 -4.06 -12.92 16.58
N ALA A 25 -4.34 -12.77 15.29
CA ALA A 25 -5.64 -13.09 14.75
C ALA A 25 -5.92 -14.60 14.88
N THR A 26 -7.16 -14.94 15.23
CA THR A 26 -7.60 -16.33 15.33
C THR A 26 -8.70 -16.64 14.32
N ASN A 27 -8.76 -17.91 13.91
CA ASN A 27 -9.87 -18.44 13.13
C ASN A 27 -11.08 -18.70 14.05
N ALA A 28 -12.28 -18.62 13.49
CA ALA A 28 -13.45 -19.16 14.16
C ALA A 28 -13.37 -20.68 14.17
N THR A 29 -13.53 -21.30 15.33
CA THR A 29 -13.52 -22.77 15.46
C THR A 29 -14.74 -23.22 16.27
N TYR A 30 -15.40 -24.29 15.80
CA TYR A 30 -16.49 -24.92 16.51
C TYR A 30 -16.25 -26.43 16.60
N ASP A 31 -16.11 -26.93 17.83
CA ASP A 31 -15.96 -28.36 18.12
C ASP A 31 -17.31 -28.97 18.41
N THR A 32 -17.70 -29.95 17.62
CA THR A 32 -18.99 -30.66 17.81
C THR A 32 -18.96 -31.70 18.94
N GLY A 33 -17.76 -32.16 19.27
CA GLY A 33 -17.53 -33.22 20.25
C GLY A 33 -17.90 -34.63 19.79
N ILE A 34 -18.37 -34.81 18.55
CA ILE A 34 -18.74 -36.09 17.97
C ILE A 34 -17.71 -36.60 16.97
N GLN A 35 -17.70 -37.89 16.71
CA GLN A 35 -16.88 -38.49 15.66
C GLN A 35 -17.72 -38.79 14.41
N VAL A 36 -17.07 -38.90 13.26
CA VAL A 36 -17.75 -39.27 12.01
C VAL A 36 -18.41 -40.64 12.10
N ASP A 37 -17.84 -41.56 12.91
CA ASP A 37 -18.42 -42.88 13.19
C ASP A 37 -19.80 -42.78 13.83
N ASP A 38 -20.05 -41.75 14.64
CA ASP A 38 -21.34 -41.56 15.33
C ASP A 38 -22.47 -41.15 14.35
N LEU A 39 -22.13 -40.76 13.14
CA LEU A 39 -23.06 -40.37 12.08
C LEU A 39 -23.47 -41.53 11.18
N VAL A 40 -22.74 -42.65 11.21
CA VAL A 40 -23.04 -43.81 10.37
C VAL A 40 -24.40 -44.42 10.75
N GLY A 41 -25.23 -44.68 9.76
CA GLY A 41 -26.58 -45.20 9.96
C GLY A 41 -27.63 -44.16 10.40
N LYS A 42 -27.30 -42.87 10.37
CA LYS A 42 -28.22 -41.76 10.70
C LYS A 42 -28.62 -40.95 9.50
N ASN A 43 -29.76 -40.27 9.59
CA ASN A 43 -30.27 -39.36 8.55
C ASN A 43 -30.33 -37.92 9.07
N GLY A 44 -29.76 -36.98 8.32
CA GLY A 44 -29.83 -35.60 8.68
C GLY A 44 -29.17 -34.69 7.66
N GLN A 45 -29.30 -33.40 7.96
CA GLN A 45 -28.65 -32.32 7.17
C GLN A 45 -27.93 -31.41 8.14
N LEU A 46 -26.74 -30.95 7.73
CA LEU A 46 -25.96 -29.92 8.41
C LEU A 46 -25.75 -28.77 7.44
N SER A 47 -26.17 -27.60 7.85
CA SER A 47 -25.82 -26.36 7.12
C SER A 47 -24.58 -25.75 7.74
N ILE A 48 -23.57 -25.53 6.92
CA ILE A 48 -22.26 -24.95 7.27
C ILE A 48 -22.15 -23.61 6.50
N ASN A 49 -22.17 -22.50 7.20
CA ASN A 49 -22.15 -21.16 6.61
C ASN A 49 -23.18 -20.99 5.46
N GLY A 50 -24.36 -21.60 5.59
CA GLY A 50 -25.42 -21.52 4.60
C GLY A 50 -25.40 -22.62 3.53
N TYR A 51 -24.34 -23.40 3.39
CA TYR A 51 -24.32 -24.56 2.51
C TYR A 51 -24.79 -25.82 3.26
N THR A 52 -25.76 -26.52 2.68
CA THR A 52 -26.40 -27.68 3.34
C THR A 52 -25.85 -29.00 2.83
N VAL A 53 -25.24 -29.74 3.72
CA VAL A 53 -24.76 -31.11 3.48
C VAL A 53 -25.81 -32.11 4.00
N LYS A 54 -26.17 -33.09 3.16
CA LYS A 54 -27.11 -34.14 3.51
C LYS A 54 -26.38 -35.46 3.74
N ILE A 55 -26.62 -36.08 4.87
CA ILE A 55 -26.20 -37.48 5.15
C ILE A 55 -27.39 -38.42 5.20
N THR A 56 -27.19 -39.66 4.84
CA THR A 56 -28.20 -40.71 4.83
C THR A 56 -27.67 -41.95 5.55
N ASP A 57 -28.58 -42.76 6.04
CA ASP A 57 -28.28 -44.00 6.76
C ASP A 57 -27.54 -45.06 5.91
N GLN A 58 -27.47 -44.86 4.59
CA GLN A 58 -26.78 -45.78 3.68
C GLN A 58 -25.32 -45.35 3.40
N MET A 59 -24.89 -44.19 3.87
CA MET A 59 -23.54 -43.66 3.63
C MET A 59 -22.53 -44.34 4.56
N THR A 60 -21.38 -44.65 3.99
CA THR A 60 -20.21 -45.11 4.76
C THR A 60 -19.54 -43.95 5.46
N LYS A 61 -18.65 -44.21 6.43
CA LYS A 61 -17.87 -43.23 7.16
C LYS A 61 -17.08 -42.30 6.22
N GLU A 62 -16.44 -42.85 5.19
CA GLU A 62 -15.65 -42.13 4.21
C GLU A 62 -16.51 -41.24 3.35
N GLU A 63 -17.69 -41.67 2.95
CA GLU A 63 -18.64 -40.88 2.18
C GLU A 63 -19.20 -39.73 2.99
N ILE A 64 -19.55 -39.96 4.26
CA ILE A 64 -19.99 -38.90 5.18
C ILE A 64 -18.88 -37.85 5.37
N TYR A 65 -17.64 -38.32 5.63
CA TYR A 65 -16.51 -37.41 5.82
C TYR A 65 -16.23 -36.57 4.55
N THR A 66 -16.27 -37.19 3.37
CA THR A 66 -16.06 -36.51 2.10
C THR A 66 -17.16 -35.47 1.87
N ALA A 67 -18.42 -35.81 2.09
CA ALA A 67 -19.53 -34.86 1.95
C ALA A 67 -19.43 -33.67 2.91
N LEU A 68 -19.04 -33.92 4.16
CA LEU A 68 -18.84 -32.85 5.16
C LEU A 68 -17.63 -31.98 4.81
N ARG A 69 -16.52 -32.57 4.31
CA ARG A 69 -15.35 -31.85 3.89
C ARG A 69 -15.67 -30.94 2.71
N ASP A 70 -16.28 -31.47 1.67
CA ASP A 70 -16.62 -30.73 0.45
C ASP A 70 -17.65 -29.60 0.77
N GLY A 71 -18.59 -29.89 1.68
CA GLY A 71 -19.53 -28.89 2.17
C GLY A 71 -18.89 -27.82 3.05
N ALA A 72 -17.91 -28.18 3.85
CA ALA A 72 -17.14 -27.22 4.65
C ALA A 72 -16.28 -26.33 3.75
N GLU A 73 -15.64 -26.89 2.73
CA GLU A 73 -14.83 -26.12 1.76
C GLU A 73 -15.68 -25.06 1.03
N ILE A 74 -16.87 -25.43 0.56
CA ILE A 74 -17.84 -24.48 -0.03
C ILE A 74 -18.30 -23.43 1.00
N GLY A 75 -18.43 -23.82 2.28
CA GLY A 75 -18.76 -22.94 3.40
C GLY A 75 -17.57 -22.14 3.95
N GLU A 76 -16.43 -22.12 3.26
CA GLU A 76 -15.19 -21.45 3.71
C GLU A 76 -14.68 -21.94 5.07
N CYS A 77 -14.83 -23.23 5.31
CA CYS A 77 -14.35 -23.89 6.51
C CYS A 77 -13.49 -25.10 6.15
N THR A 78 -12.61 -25.46 7.06
CA THR A 78 -11.91 -26.76 7.05
C THR A 78 -12.47 -27.64 8.15
N ILE A 79 -12.37 -28.96 7.98
CA ILE A 79 -12.75 -29.89 9.01
C ILE A 79 -11.54 -30.65 9.56
N SER A 80 -11.67 -31.13 10.82
CA SER A 80 -10.68 -31.99 11.44
C SER A 80 -10.52 -33.31 10.66
N ARG A 81 -9.44 -34.03 10.92
CA ARG A 81 -9.20 -35.34 10.28
C ARG A 81 -10.25 -36.34 10.70
N ILE A 82 -10.51 -37.35 9.83
CA ILE A 82 -11.53 -38.39 10.01
C ILE A 82 -11.39 -39.21 11.30
N ASP A 83 -10.18 -39.27 11.86
CA ASP A 83 -9.83 -40.01 13.08
C ASP A 83 -9.95 -39.16 14.35
N LYS A 84 -10.37 -37.90 14.24
CA LYS A 84 -10.55 -36.95 15.35
C LYS A 84 -12.02 -36.53 15.50
N PRO A 85 -12.41 -36.00 16.67
CA PRO A 85 -13.70 -35.35 16.81
C PRO A 85 -13.90 -34.29 15.73
N LEU A 86 -15.12 -34.20 15.20
CA LEU A 86 -15.48 -33.30 14.12
C LEU A 86 -15.46 -31.87 14.62
N SER A 87 -14.56 -31.08 14.05
CA SER A 87 -14.36 -29.66 14.33
C SER A 87 -14.35 -28.89 13.01
N PHE A 88 -15.04 -27.76 13.01
CA PHE A 88 -15.10 -26.83 11.86
C PHE A 88 -14.29 -25.59 12.19
N THR A 89 -13.35 -25.25 11.31
CA THR A 89 -12.50 -24.05 11.47
C THR A 89 -12.63 -23.18 10.22
N SER A 90 -12.90 -21.89 10.38
CA SER A 90 -12.95 -20.96 9.26
C SER A 90 -11.59 -20.85 8.56
N THR A 91 -11.58 -20.63 7.25
CA THR A 91 -10.36 -20.35 6.49
C THR A 91 -9.87 -18.93 6.71
N ALA A 92 -10.78 -17.99 6.99
CA ALA A 92 -10.48 -16.60 7.30
C ALA A 92 -10.12 -16.41 8.79
N TYR A 93 -9.41 -15.31 9.07
CA TYR A 93 -9.03 -14.87 10.42
C TYR A 93 -9.86 -13.67 10.85
N GLY A 94 -9.98 -13.48 12.16
CA GLY A 94 -10.52 -12.27 12.74
C GLY A 94 -12.02 -12.30 13.03
N SER A 95 -12.56 -11.16 13.44
CA SER A 95 -13.96 -11.03 13.87
C SER A 95 -14.98 -11.22 12.74
N HIS A 96 -14.56 -11.06 11.48
CA HIS A 96 -15.40 -11.36 10.30
C HIS A 96 -15.37 -12.83 9.89
N ALA A 97 -14.39 -13.59 10.39
CA ALA A 97 -14.36 -15.02 10.23
C ALA A 97 -15.44 -15.66 11.11
N SER A 98 -16.28 -16.50 10.53
CA SER A 98 -17.37 -17.15 11.28
C SER A 98 -17.55 -18.59 10.85
N VAL A 99 -17.94 -19.41 11.81
CA VAL A 99 -18.48 -20.75 11.59
C VAL A 99 -19.92 -20.74 12.09
N SER A 100 -20.85 -20.86 11.16
CA SER A 100 -22.29 -20.89 11.43
C SER A 100 -22.84 -22.27 11.12
N LEU A 101 -23.35 -22.96 12.16
CA LEU A 101 -23.84 -24.32 12.04
C LEU A 101 -25.29 -24.41 12.49
N ILE A 102 -26.08 -25.14 11.73
CA ILE A 102 -27.46 -25.51 12.08
C ILE A 102 -27.76 -26.90 11.51
N GLN A 103 -28.43 -27.72 12.28
CA GLN A 103 -28.76 -29.05 11.84
C GLN A 103 -30.27 -29.27 11.66
N GLN A 104 -30.62 -30.25 10.84
CA GLN A 104 -31.98 -30.73 10.68
C GLN A 104 -31.94 -32.26 10.64
N SER A 105 -32.40 -32.91 11.73
CA SER A 105 -32.47 -34.36 11.82
C SER A 105 -33.65 -34.79 12.67
N LYS A 106 -34.29 -35.92 12.26
CA LYS A 106 -35.33 -36.61 13.04
C LYS A 106 -34.74 -37.53 14.06
N ASP A 107 -33.46 -37.90 13.92
CA ASP A 107 -32.76 -38.84 14.79
C ASP A 107 -32.10 -38.12 15.99
N GLY A 108 -32.55 -36.88 16.29
CA GLY A 108 -32.03 -36.06 17.37
C GLY A 108 -30.86 -35.19 16.92
N ASP A 109 -30.05 -34.74 17.88
CA ASP A 109 -28.92 -33.82 17.62
C ASP A 109 -27.67 -34.59 17.18
N ILE A 110 -27.74 -35.18 15.98
CA ILE A 110 -26.74 -36.14 15.50
C ILE A 110 -25.36 -35.48 15.23
N PHE A 111 -25.32 -34.18 14.91
CA PHE A 111 -24.08 -33.45 14.69
C PHE A 111 -23.53 -32.76 15.95
N GLY A 112 -24.14 -33.02 17.11
CA GLY A 112 -23.75 -32.48 18.41
C GLY A 112 -24.86 -31.69 19.10
N ALA A 113 -24.97 -31.86 20.43
CA ALA A 113 -26.01 -31.22 21.24
C ALA A 113 -25.93 -29.67 21.26
N GLY A 114 -24.80 -29.12 20.91
CA GLY A 114 -24.60 -27.64 20.82
C GLY A 114 -25.07 -27.02 19.51
N ILE A 115 -25.36 -27.83 18.48
CA ILE A 115 -25.84 -27.35 17.18
C ILE A 115 -27.38 -27.40 17.18
N PRO A 116 -28.05 -26.23 17.01
CA PRO A 116 -29.51 -26.17 17.06
C PRO A 116 -30.14 -26.98 15.93
N ASN A 117 -31.21 -27.72 16.28
CA ASN A 117 -31.89 -28.62 15.37
C ASN A 117 -33.27 -28.04 14.98
N THR A 118 -33.42 -27.67 13.71
CA THR A 118 -34.66 -27.07 13.19
C THR A 118 -35.80 -28.09 13.08
N GLN A 119 -35.53 -29.39 13.14
CA GLN A 119 -36.58 -30.42 13.13
C GLN A 119 -37.32 -30.48 14.48
N THR A 120 -36.60 -30.23 15.57
CA THR A 120 -37.16 -30.21 16.94
C THR A 120 -37.61 -28.82 17.37
N ASN A 121 -36.94 -27.79 16.86
CA ASN A 121 -37.27 -26.37 17.09
C ASN A 121 -37.19 -25.59 15.77
N PRO A 122 -38.34 -25.36 15.07
CA PRO A 122 -38.37 -24.68 13.78
C PRO A 122 -37.83 -23.24 13.80
N ASP A 123 -37.85 -22.57 14.96
CA ASP A 123 -37.35 -21.21 15.15
C ASP A 123 -35.87 -21.15 15.58
N ALA A 124 -35.19 -22.32 15.63
CA ALA A 124 -33.78 -22.38 16.00
C ALA A 124 -32.94 -21.60 15.04
N LYS A 125 -32.07 -20.75 15.61
CA LYS A 125 -31.03 -20.01 14.83
C LYS A 125 -29.74 -20.79 14.86
N ALA A 126 -28.95 -20.67 13.79
CA ALA A 126 -27.61 -21.26 13.73
C ALA A 126 -26.75 -20.81 14.92
N VAL A 127 -25.96 -21.74 15.45
CA VAL A 127 -24.87 -21.38 16.35
C VAL A 127 -23.77 -20.71 15.50
N VAL A 128 -23.26 -19.56 15.97
CA VAL A 128 -22.22 -18.80 15.27
C VAL A 128 -21.05 -18.62 16.23
N THR A 129 -19.89 -19.04 15.79
CA THR A 129 -18.60 -18.72 16.43
C THR A 129 -17.83 -17.76 15.53
N THR A 130 -17.14 -16.81 16.12
CA THR A 130 -16.28 -15.84 15.41
C THR A 130 -14.85 -15.97 15.86
N GLY A 131 -13.92 -15.60 14.99
CA GLY A 131 -12.53 -15.44 15.35
C GLY A 131 -12.26 -14.08 16.01
N ASP A 132 -11.02 -13.85 16.39
CA ASP A 132 -10.55 -12.59 16.95
C ASP A 132 -9.61 -11.91 15.97
N ASN A 133 -9.68 -10.56 15.90
CA ASN A 133 -8.74 -9.76 15.12
C ASN A 133 -7.36 -9.76 15.79
N ALA A 134 -6.32 -9.54 14.99
CA ALA A 134 -5.02 -9.16 15.53
C ALA A 134 -5.13 -7.81 16.25
N GLU A 135 -4.33 -7.63 17.30
CA GLU A 135 -4.20 -6.35 17.99
C GLU A 135 -2.72 -6.01 18.11
N VAL A 136 -2.37 -4.74 17.86
CA VAL A 136 -0.99 -4.26 17.96
C VAL A 136 -0.92 -2.95 18.71
N THR A 137 0.18 -2.75 19.43
CA THR A 137 0.54 -1.47 20.04
C THR A 137 1.73 -0.86 19.30
N LEU A 138 1.60 0.41 18.91
CA LEU A 138 2.67 1.16 18.25
C LEU A 138 3.67 1.69 19.29
N ASP A 139 4.95 1.49 19.05
CA ASP A 139 6.00 2.14 19.86
C ASP A 139 6.28 3.55 19.35
N SER A 140 5.42 4.50 19.72
CA SER A 140 5.58 5.90 19.33
C SER A 140 6.73 6.62 20.03
N ALA A 141 7.35 6.02 21.04
CA ALA A 141 8.44 6.64 21.79
C ALA A 141 9.83 6.39 21.16
N ASN A 142 10.00 5.20 20.52
CA ASN A 142 11.30 4.76 19.99
C ASN A 142 11.24 4.46 18.48
N SER A 143 10.18 4.85 17.80
CA SER A 143 9.99 4.63 16.36
C SER A 143 9.49 5.87 15.65
N ALA A 144 9.45 5.81 14.32
CA ALA A 144 9.00 6.91 13.48
C ALA A 144 7.46 7.09 13.43
N PHE A 145 6.69 6.33 14.23
CA PHE A 145 5.23 6.51 14.29
C PHE A 145 4.84 7.83 14.96
N ASP A 146 3.92 8.57 14.35
CA ASP A 146 3.29 9.71 14.97
C ASP A 146 2.45 9.24 16.18
N PRO A 147 2.53 9.93 17.35
CA PRO A 147 1.69 9.62 18.51
C PRO A 147 0.17 9.67 18.25
N ARG A 148 -0.25 10.30 17.14
CA ARG A 148 -1.64 10.40 16.72
C ARG A 148 -2.04 9.33 15.68
N ALA A 149 -1.14 8.42 15.34
CA ALA A 149 -1.45 7.34 14.43
C ALA A 149 -2.53 6.43 15.03
N THR A 150 -3.49 6.04 14.20
CA THR A 150 -4.58 5.14 14.56
C THR A 150 -4.42 3.81 13.84
N VAL A 151 -4.75 2.73 14.54
CA VAL A 151 -4.67 1.37 14.00
C VAL A 151 -6.07 0.84 13.76
N SER A 152 -6.30 0.27 12.61
CA SER A 152 -7.51 -0.46 12.23
C SER A 152 -7.17 -1.91 11.95
N TYR A 153 -8.04 -2.80 12.37
CA TYR A 153 -7.85 -4.25 12.31
C TYR A 153 -8.94 -4.90 11.45
N ASP A 154 -8.53 -5.74 10.52
CA ASP A 154 -9.44 -6.60 9.75
C ASP A 154 -8.81 -8.00 9.63
N GLY A 155 -9.18 -8.87 10.54
CA GLY A 155 -8.56 -10.18 10.69
C GLY A 155 -7.08 -10.07 11.04
N ASN A 156 -6.24 -10.55 10.16
CA ASN A 156 -4.78 -10.46 10.24
C ASN A 156 -4.20 -9.27 9.46
N LYS A 157 -5.06 -8.45 8.81
CA LYS A 157 -4.65 -7.21 8.17
C LYS A 157 -4.62 -6.08 9.18
N ILE A 158 -3.50 -5.41 9.27
CA ILE A 158 -3.30 -4.23 10.11
C ILE A 158 -3.13 -3.03 9.18
N THR A 159 -3.88 -1.98 9.45
CA THR A 159 -3.79 -0.71 8.74
C THR A 159 -3.55 0.42 9.72
N ILE A 160 -2.47 1.14 9.55
CA ILE A 160 -2.05 2.26 10.40
C ILE A 160 -2.20 3.53 9.59
N THR A 161 -2.99 4.47 10.10
CA THR A 161 -3.27 5.74 9.42
C THR A 161 -3.07 6.93 10.33
N ASN A 162 -2.76 8.09 9.74
CA ASN A 162 -2.64 9.36 10.41
C ASN A 162 -3.41 10.44 9.62
N THR A 163 -3.69 11.57 10.26
CA THR A 163 -4.34 12.74 9.65
C THR A 163 -3.54 13.41 8.54
N ASP A 164 -2.23 13.19 8.51
CA ASP A 164 -1.30 13.80 7.54
C ASP A 164 -1.12 12.97 6.25
N GLY A 165 -1.98 11.96 6.04
CA GLY A 165 -1.95 11.09 4.87
C GLY A 165 -1.07 9.84 5.03
N PHE A 166 -0.42 9.67 6.18
CA PHE A 166 0.29 8.42 6.49
C PHE A 166 -0.68 7.24 6.42
N ASN A 167 -0.33 6.25 5.62
CA ASN A 167 -1.05 4.98 5.52
C ASN A 167 -0.03 3.87 5.29
N MET A 168 -0.01 2.93 6.22
CA MET A 168 0.80 1.72 6.14
C MET A 168 -0.11 0.53 6.44
N SER A 169 -0.11 -0.47 5.58
CA SER A 169 -0.87 -1.69 5.82
C SER A 169 -0.04 -2.92 5.49
N PHE A 170 -0.28 -3.99 6.24
CA PHE A 170 0.38 -5.28 6.06
C PHE A 170 -0.47 -6.41 6.62
N LEU A 171 -0.17 -7.63 6.19
CA LEU A 171 -0.76 -8.86 6.73
C LEU A 171 0.21 -9.53 7.69
N LEU A 172 -0.29 -9.92 8.86
CA LEU A 172 0.40 -10.87 9.75
C LEU A 172 0.19 -12.29 9.24
N GLU A 173 1.27 -13.07 9.16
CA GLU A 173 1.16 -14.47 8.76
C GLU A 173 0.49 -15.34 9.84
N ALA A 174 -0.12 -16.42 9.37
CA ALA A 174 -0.73 -17.42 10.25
C ALA A 174 0.29 -18.04 11.20
N GLY A 175 -0.03 -18.06 12.49
CA GLY A 175 0.85 -18.62 13.50
C GLY A 175 1.87 -17.64 14.09
N PHE A 176 1.72 -16.35 13.82
CA PHE A 176 2.51 -15.33 14.50
C PHE A 176 2.30 -15.42 16.02
N GLU A 177 3.39 -15.60 16.78
CA GLU A 177 3.30 -15.62 18.25
C GLU A 177 3.22 -14.19 18.79
N ALA A 178 2.07 -13.85 19.37
CA ALA A 178 1.88 -12.58 20.07
C ALA A 178 2.86 -12.45 21.25
N GLY A 179 3.29 -11.24 21.53
CA GLY A 179 4.22 -10.96 22.63
C GLY A 179 3.57 -11.25 23.98
N ALA A 180 4.15 -12.17 24.74
CA ALA A 180 3.80 -12.35 26.13
C ALA A 180 4.41 -11.21 26.96
N THR A 181 3.57 -10.38 27.58
CA THR A 181 4.03 -9.40 28.57
C THR A 181 4.47 -10.19 29.83
N THR A 182 5.78 -10.32 30.03
CA THR A 182 6.28 -10.88 31.28
C THR A 182 6.07 -9.86 32.40
N ALA A 183 5.83 -10.35 33.62
CA ALA A 183 5.62 -9.51 34.81
C ALA A 183 6.76 -8.51 35.12
N ALA A 184 7.85 -8.55 34.36
CA ALA A 184 9.00 -7.67 34.43
C ALA A 184 8.99 -6.52 33.38
N GLY A 185 7.94 -6.39 32.55
CA GLY A 185 7.81 -5.31 31.59
C GLY A 185 8.73 -5.40 30.35
N THR A 186 9.39 -6.54 30.12
CA THR A 186 10.21 -6.75 28.92
C THR A 186 9.48 -7.71 28.00
N THR A 187 8.87 -7.16 26.94
CA THR A 187 8.27 -7.94 25.86
C THR A 187 9.39 -8.41 24.92
N THR A 188 9.63 -9.70 24.84
CA THR A 188 10.73 -10.27 24.05
C THR A 188 10.28 -10.97 22.76
N THR A 189 8.98 -11.20 22.61
CA THR A 189 8.37 -11.84 21.44
C THR A 189 7.23 -10.96 20.93
N GLY A 190 7.00 -10.97 19.64
CA GLY A 190 5.90 -10.22 19.02
C GLY A 190 6.27 -8.79 18.58
N VAL A 191 7.53 -8.36 18.70
CA VAL A 191 7.97 -7.06 18.16
C VAL A 191 8.29 -7.19 16.68
N ILE A 192 7.70 -6.32 15.89
CA ILE A 192 7.97 -6.16 14.46
C ILE A 192 8.65 -4.82 14.25
N ASN A 193 9.82 -4.84 13.64
CA ASN A 193 10.53 -3.65 13.20
C ASN A 193 10.46 -3.58 11.67
N LEU A 194 9.80 -2.55 11.17
CA LEU A 194 9.72 -2.23 9.76
C LEU A 194 10.72 -1.11 9.49
N GLU A 195 11.74 -1.38 8.71
CA GLU A 195 12.70 -0.37 8.29
C GLU A 195 12.33 0.12 6.88
N VAL A 196 11.92 1.39 6.80
CA VAL A 196 11.67 2.07 5.54
C VAL A 196 12.94 2.83 5.17
N THR A 197 13.71 2.26 4.23
CA THR A 197 15.04 2.79 3.84
C THR A 197 14.99 3.63 2.58
N ASP A 198 14.10 3.29 1.64
CA ASP A 198 13.86 4.02 0.40
C ASP A 198 12.50 3.63 -0.13
N ILE A 199 11.68 4.63 -0.39
CA ILE A 199 10.32 4.43 -0.88
C ILE A 199 10.21 4.69 -2.39
N GLY A 200 11.35 4.63 -3.09
CA GLY A 200 11.38 4.78 -4.56
C GLY A 200 10.90 6.15 -5.02
N ILE A 201 11.24 7.19 -4.28
CA ILE A 201 10.95 8.57 -4.67
C ILE A 201 11.79 8.93 -5.90
N MET A 202 11.13 9.41 -6.94
CA MET A 202 11.79 9.99 -8.11
C MET A 202 11.90 11.50 -7.92
N ASP A 203 13.12 11.99 -7.74
CA ASP A 203 13.40 13.43 -7.69
C ASP A 203 13.52 13.97 -9.10
N LEU A 204 12.55 14.77 -9.52
CA LEU A 204 12.56 15.49 -10.79
C LEU A 204 13.09 16.90 -10.57
N GLN A 205 14.19 17.25 -11.24
CA GLN A 205 14.66 18.64 -11.27
C GLN A 205 13.69 19.49 -12.09
N ILE A 206 13.03 20.46 -11.45
CA ILE A 206 12.00 21.31 -12.04
C ILE A 206 12.43 22.79 -12.16
N GLY A 207 13.69 23.10 -11.90
CA GLY A 207 14.22 24.46 -12.00
C GLY A 207 15.72 24.50 -12.17
N ALA A 208 16.25 25.70 -12.46
CA ALA A 208 17.66 25.89 -12.77
C ALA A 208 18.59 25.91 -11.54
N ASN A 209 18.02 26.07 -10.34
CA ASN A 209 18.79 26.19 -9.10
C ASN A 209 18.81 24.88 -8.31
N GLU A 210 19.83 24.73 -7.46
CA GLU A 210 19.96 23.62 -6.54
C GLU A 210 18.74 23.57 -5.58
N GLY A 211 18.20 22.35 -5.36
CA GLY A 211 17.05 22.14 -4.48
C GLY A 211 15.68 22.44 -5.11
N GLN A 212 15.62 22.85 -6.38
CA GLN A 212 14.36 22.99 -7.11
C GLN A 212 13.93 21.64 -7.70
N THR A 213 13.60 20.70 -6.83
CA THR A 213 13.15 19.36 -7.20
C THR A 213 11.68 19.14 -6.85
N MET A 214 11.02 18.28 -7.59
CA MET A 214 9.71 17.76 -7.28
C MET A 214 9.84 16.26 -7.04
N GLN A 215 9.37 15.82 -5.90
CA GLN A 215 9.32 14.41 -5.55
C GLN A 215 8.06 13.78 -6.12
N VAL A 216 8.23 12.76 -6.94
CA VAL A 216 7.14 11.97 -7.51
C VAL A 216 7.27 10.55 -7.02
N ARG A 217 6.18 10.03 -6.50
CA ARG A 217 6.10 8.65 -6.03
C ARG A 217 4.90 7.97 -6.68
N ILE A 218 5.14 6.81 -7.24
CA ILE A 218 4.10 5.97 -7.83
C ILE A 218 4.11 4.65 -7.05
N PRO A 219 3.11 4.41 -6.19
CA PRO A 219 3.01 3.15 -5.45
C PRO A 219 2.79 1.98 -6.41
N SER A 220 3.23 0.79 -6.03
CA SER A 220 3.03 -0.41 -6.84
C SER A 220 1.55 -0.79 -6.90
N THR A 221 1.07 -1.10 -8.10
CA THR A 221 -0.33 -1.45 -8.37
C THR A 221 -0.42 -2.87 -8.93
N ASN A 222 0.13 -3.83 -8.23
CA ASN A 222 0.02 -5.25 -8.58
C ASN A 222 -1.16 -5.91 -7.83
N VAL A 223 -1.48 -7.12 -8.21
CA VAL A 223 -2.59 -7.91 -7.66
C VAL A 223 -2.41 -8.14 -6.15
N ASP A 224 -1.17 -8.39 -5.72
CA ASP A 224 -0.83 -8.61 -4.31
C ASP A 224 -1.01 -7.34 -3.47
N SER A 225 -0.55 -6.18 -3.97
CA SER A 225 -0.65 -4.89 -3.26
C SER A 225 -2.09 -4.40 -3.15
N LEU A 226 -2.96 -4.83 -4.06
CA LEU A 226 -4.39 -4.51 -4.06
C LEU A 226 -5.23 -5.54 -3.31
N TYR A 227 -4.65 -6.61 -2.78
CA TYR A 227 -5.33 -7.69 -2.05
C TYR A 227 -6.41 -8.42 -2.87
N ILE A 228 -6.20 -8.56 -4.19
CA ILE A 228 -7.14 -9.20 -5.11
C ILE A 228 -6.62 -10.51 -5.72
N ASP A 229 -5.50 -11.03 -5.27
CA ASP A 229 -4.86 -12.26 -5.76
C ASP A 229 -5.58 -13.54 -5.33
N ASP A 230 -6.26 -13.52 -4.18
CA ASP A 230 -6.94 -14.66 -3.57
C ASP A 230 -8.48 -14.53 -3.61
N ILE A 231 -9.01 -13.87 -4.64
CA ILE A 231 -10.45 -13.79 -4.84
C ILE A 231 -10.99 -15.16 -5.26
N ASP A 232 -11.87 -15.71 -4.43
CA ASP A 232 -12.61 -16.95 -4.69
C ASP A 232 -14.11 -16.66 -4.77
N VAL A 233 -14.75 -17.02 -5.89
CA VAL A 233 -16.18 -16.85 -6.12
C VAL A 233 -16.95 -18.19 -6.07
N THR A 234 -16.25 -19.29 -5.74
CA THR A 234 -16.83 -20.63 -5.70
C THR A 234 -17.50 -20.95 -4.37
N THR A 235 -17.19 -20.15 -3.34
CA THR A 235 -17.73 -20.30 -1.98
C THR A 235 -19.04 -19.52 -1.79
N VAL A 236 -19.80 -19.80 -0.72
CA VAL A 236 -21.10 -19.16 -0.47
C VAL A 236 -20.95 -17.64 -0.25
N ASN A 237 -19.95 -17.21 0.50
CA ASN A 237 -19.70 -15.81 0.80
C ASN A 237 -18.65 -15.15 -0.11
N GLY A 238 -17.96 -15.95 -0.91
CA GLY A 238 -16.88 -15.52 -1.80
C GLY A 238 -17.24 -14.35 -2.70
N PRO A 239 -18.38 -14.37 -3.42
CA PRO A 239 -18.78 -13.26 -4.29
C PRO A 239 -18.97 -11.93 -3.55
N SER A 240 -19.50 -11.95 -2.32
CA SER A 240 -19.66 -10.73 -1.51
C SER A 240 -18.32 -10.16 -1.09
N LYS A 241 -17.42 -11.01 -0.59
CA LYS A 241 -16.05 -10.61 -0.21
C LYS A 241 -15.25 -10.13 -1.42
N ALA A 242 -15.43 -10.77 -2.59
CA ALA A 242 -14.80 -10.37 -3.84
C ALA A 242 -15.22 -8.95 -4.25
N MET A 243 -16.50 -8.61 -4.13
CA MET A 243 -17.00 -7.26 -4.41
C MET A 243 -16.39 -6.22 -3.47
N ASP A 244 -16.36 -6.47 -2.16
CA ASP A 244 -15.79 -5.56 -1.17
C ASP A 244 -14.28 -5.32 -1.43
N ARG A 245 -13.53 -6.37 -1.79
CA ARG A 245 -12.10 -6.25 -2.15
C ARG A 245 -11.89 -5.49 -3.45
N LEU A 246 -12.71 -5.75 -4.47
CA LEU A 246 -12.65 -5.02 -5.74
C LEU A 246 -13.01 -3.55 -5.57
N ASP A 247 -14.01 -3.22 -4.76
CA ASP A 247 -14.37 -1.83 -4.45
C ASP A 247 -13.22 -1.11 -3.73
N SER A 248 -12.57 -1.79 -2.79
CA SER A 248 -11.39 -1.27 -2.10
C SER A 248 -10.21 -1.04 -3.07
N ALA A 249 -9.97 -1.97 -3.99
CA ALA A 249 -8.94 -1.86 -5.02
C ALA A 249 -9.23 -0.71 -5.99
N ILE A 250 -10.47 -0.55 -6.44
CA ILE A 250 -10.92 0.56 -7.30
C ILE A 250 -10.71 1.90 -6.59
N SER A 251 -11.05 1.97 -5.29
CA SER A 251 -10.82 3.16 -4.48
C SER A 251 -9.34 3.52 -4.40
N THR A 252 -8.47 2.53 -4.15
CA THR A 252 -7.02 2.71 -4.10
C THR A 252 -6.46 3.19 -5.44
N ILE A 253 -6.85 2.56 -6.55
CA ILE A 253 -6.44 2.97 -7.90
C ILE A 253 -6.92 4.39 -8.20
N SER A 254 -8.14 4.76 -7.78
CA SER A 254 -8.68 6.10 -7.98
C SER A 254 -7.89 7.16 -7.22
N GLN A 255 -7.43 6.85 -6.01
CA GLN A 255 -6.54 7.72 -5.24
C GLN A 255 -5.19 7.91 -5.94
N ILE A 256 -4.56 6.81 -6.39
CA ILE A 256 -3.28 6.86 -7.12
C ILE A 256 -3.42 7.69 -8.41
N ARG A 257 -4.50 7.51 -9.17
CA ARG A 257 -4.77 8.31 -10.37
C ARG A 257 -4.95 9.80 -10.04
N SER A 258 -5.60 10.12 -8.93
CA SER A 258 -5.76 11.50 -8.47
C SER A 258 -4.41 12.13 -8.11
N GLN A 259 -3.52 11.39 -7.45
CA GLN A 259 -2.16 11.85 -7.14
C GLN A 259 -1.35 12.10 -8.41
N ILE A 260 -1.37 11.16 -9.37
CA ILE A 260 -0.68 11.31 -10.66
C ILE A 260 -1.21 12.54 -11.41
N GLY A 261 -2.53 12.75 -11.43
CA GLY A 261 -3.12 13.94 -12.02
C GLY A 261 -2.70 15.25 -11.33
N ALA A 262 -2.48 15.23 -10.01
CA ALA A 262 -1.94 16.37 -9.29
C ALA A 262 -0.47 16.64 -9.67
N TYR A 263 0.34 15.59 -9.84
CA TYR A 263 1.72 15.72 -10.34
C TYR A 263 1.76 16.25 -11.77
N GLU A 264 0.90 15.76 -12.67
CA GLU A 264 0.76 16.24 -14.04
C GLU A 264 0.44 17.75 -14.08
N ASN A 265 -0.58 18.18 -13.35
CA ASN A 265 -0.94 19.60 -13.27
C ASN A 265 0.24 20.46 -12.75
N ARG A 266 0.94 19.97 -11.71
CA ARG A 266 2.08 20.69 -11.15
C ARG A 266 3.23 20.80 -12.14
N LEU A 267 3.50 19.75 -12.90
CA LEU A 267 4.51 19.74 -13.96
C LEU A 267 4.14 20.72 -15.09
N ASP A 268 2.88 20.74 -15.52
CA ASP A 268 2.40 21.66 -16.56
C ASP A 268 2.59 23.12 -16.14
N TYR A 269 2.23 23.48 -14.91
CA TYR A 269 2.50 24.83 -14.39
C TYR A 269 4.00 25.14 -14.31
N THR A 270 4.80 24.15 -13.96
CA THR A 270 6.26 24.33 -13.87
C THR A 270 6.86 24.55 -15.25
N VAL A 271 6.46 23.78 -16.26
CA VAL A 271 6.89 23.96 -17.65
C VAL A 271 6.55 25.36 -18.13
N GLY A 272 5.31 25.82 -17.92
CA GLY A 272 4.91 27.17 -18.29
C GLY A 272 5.76 28.25 -17.60
N SER A 273 6.09 28.09 -16.31
CA SER A 273 6.96 29.03 -15.59
C SER A 273 8.42 28.99 -16.08
N LEU A 274 8.90 27.79 -16.47
CA LEU A 274 10.24 27.64 -17.04
C LEU A 274 10.35 28.33 -18.45
N ASP A 275 9.31 28.16 -19.26
CA ASP A 275 9.24 28.82 -20.58
C ASP A 275 9.29 30.36 -20.44
N GLU A 276 8.51 30.95 -19.52
CA GLU A 276 8.56 32.37 -19.22
C GLU A 276 9.94 32.79 -18.68
N THR A 277 10.54 31.96 -17.83
CA THR A 277 11.90 32.24 -17.31
C THR A 277 12.94 32.21 -18.43
N GLN A 278 12.83 31.23 -19.33
CA GLN A 278 13.72 31.12 -20.49
C GLN A 278 13.61 32.36 -21.41
N GLU A 279 12.40 32.79 -21.73
CA GLU A 279 12.18 34.00 -22.57
C GLU A 279 12.76 35.25 -21.90
N ASN A 280 12.56 35.41 -20.59
CA ASN A 280 13.13 36.53 -19.83
C ASN A 280 14.65 36.46 -19.77
N MET A 281 15.25 35.27 -19.63
CA MET A 281 16.71 35.08 -19.63
C MET A 281 17.30 35.36 -21.01
N GLU A 282 16.65 34.92 -22.10
CA GLU A 282 17.06 35.19 -23.45
C GLU A 282 17.00 36.71 -23.79
N SER A 283 15.93 37.37 -23.35
CA SER A 283 15.80 38.81 -23.44
C SER A 283 16.87 39.57 -22.64
N ALA A 284 17.22 39.08 -21.46
CA ALA A 284 18.29 39.67 -20.64
C ALA A 284 19.67 39.43 -21.28
N LEU A 285 19.90 38.22 -21.81
CA LEU A 285 21.12 37.88 -22.53
C LEU A 285 21.31 38.77 -23.76
N SER A 286 20.26 38.97 -24.57
CA SER A 286 20.25 39.88 -25.72
C SER A 286 20.64 41.29 -25.33
N ARG A 287 20.13 41.82 -24.19
CA ARG A 287 20.50 43.17 -23.70
C ARG A 287 21.96 43.30 -23.27
N ILE A 288 22.62 42.21 -22.92
CA ILE A 288 24.02 42.20 -22.47
C ILE A 288 24.97 41.92 -23.65
N GLU A 289 24.59 41.01 -24.53
CA GLU A 289 25.46 40.47 -25.57
C GLU A 289 25.25 41.20 -26.91
N ASP A 290 24.02 41.65 -27.22
CA ASP A 290 23.72 42.31 -28.47
C ASP A 290 24.25 43.75 -28.45
N VAL A 291 25.05 44.04 -29.43
CA VAL A 291 25.63 45.39 -29.67
C VAL A 291 24.76 46.13 -30.66
N ASP A 292 24.45 47.39 -30.36
CA ASP A 292 23.88 48.30 -31.38
C ASP A 292 24.91 48.55 -32.49
N MET A 293 24.70 47.87 -33.62
CA MET A 293 25.58 47.95 -34.78
C MET A 293 25.79 49.40 -35.31
N ALA A 294 24.79 50.24 -35.10
CA ALA A 294 24.90 51.63 -35.52
C ALA A 294 25.87 52.44 -34.62
N GLU A 295 25.80 52.22 -33.31
CA GLU A 295 26.69 52.81 -32.32
C GLU A 295 28.12 52.28 -32.48
N GLU A 296 28.29 50.95 -32.55
CA GLU A 296 29.59 50.32 -32.71
C GLU A 296 30.30 50.72 -34.05
N MET A 297 29.55 50.77 -35.15
CA MET A 297 30.07 51.20 -36.41
C MET A 297 30.46 52.68 -36.37
N THR A 298 29.79 53.54 -35.61
CA THR A 298 30.14 54.91 -35.38
C THR A 298 31.44 54.99 -34.57
N GLU A 299 31.62 54.28 -33.55
CA GLU A 299 32.84 54.15 -32.77
C GLU A 299 34.01 53.62 -33.64
N TYR A 300 33.76 52.54 -34.37
CA TYR A 300 34.76 51.98 -35.29
C TYR A 300 35.25 53.02 -36.34
N THR A 301 34.32 53.73 -36.97
CA THR A 301 34.69 54.77 -37.94
C THR A 301 35.44 55.92 -37.28
N LYS A 302 35.04 56.32 -36.07
CA LYS A 302 35.78 57.37 -35.30
C LYS A 302 37.20 56.89 -35.00
N TYR A 303 37.43 55.69 -34.54
CA TYR A 303 38.79 55.18 -34.29
C TYR A 303 39.60 55.03 -35.57
N ASN A 304 39.02 54.63 -36.69
CA ASN A 304 39.68 54.55 -37.96
C ASN A 304 40.13 55.99 -38.46
N VAL A 305 39.24 56.97 -38.32
CA VAL A 305 39.60 58.38 -38.68
C VAL A 305 40.69 58.92 -37.75
N LEU A 306 40.60 58.64 -36.44
CA LEU A 306 41.63 59.01 -35.47
C LEU A 306 42.98 58.35 -35.78
N GLN A 307 42.97 57.06 -36.16
CA GLN A 307 44.21 56.38 -36.59
C GLN A 307 44.81 56.95 -37.83
N GLN A 308 44.00 57.30 -38.88
CA GLN A 308 44.48 57.93 -40.10
C GLN A 308 44.97 59.34 -39.83
N ALA A 309 44.26 60.10 -39.02
CA ALA A 309 44.68 61.44 -38.63
C ALA A 309 45.98 61.38 -37.80
N GLY A 310 46.07 60.44 -36.83
CA GLY A 310 47.27 60.25 -36.03
C GLY A 310 48.51 59.88 -36.85
N THR A 311 48.38 59.00 -37.83
CA THR A 311 49.48 58.64 -38.73
C THR A 311 49.88 59.80 -39.62
N SER A 312 48.91 60.62 -40.11
CA SER A 312 49.18 61.81 -40.88
C SER A 312 49.89 62.90 -40.07
N VAL A 313 49.46 63.17 -38.85
CA VAL A 313 50.10 64.12 -37.93
C VAL A 313 51.49 63.63 -37.53
N LEU A 314 51.73 62.35 -37.32
CA LEU A 314 53.04 61.74 -37.04
C LEU A 314 53.98 61.94 -38.28
N ALA A 315 53.48 61.70 -39.47
CA ALA A 315 54.25 61.97 -40.70
C ALA A 315 54.64 63.44 -40.80
N GLN A 316 53.70 64.35 -40.55
CA GLN A 316 53.96 65.84 -40.57
C GLN A 316 54.93 66.25 -39.44
N ALA A 317 54.80 65.68 -38.25
CA ALA A 317 55.73 65.93 -37.14
C ALA A 317 57.15 65.42 -37.42
N ASN A 318 57.30 64.32 -38.16
CA ASN A 318 58.61 63.82 -38.61
C ASN A 318 59.24 64.68 -39.74
N GLU A 319 58.44 65.40 -40.53
CA GLU A 319 58.96 66.35 -41.56
C GLU A 319 59.47 67.64 -40.94
N LEU A 320 58.95 68.13 -39.81
CA LEU A 320 59.41 69.38 -39.16
C LEU A 320 60.92 69.35 -38.81
N PRO A 321 61.53 68.33 -38.26
CA PRO A 321 62.97 68.28 -38.00
C PRO A 321 63.81 68.32 -39.32
N THR A 322 63.29 67.68 -40.38
CA THR A 322 63.98 67.67 -41.67
C THR A 322 63.98 69.04 -42.35
N GLN A 323 62.88 69.78 -42.24
CA GLN A 323 62.78 71.17 -42.70
C GLN A 323 63.68 72.12 -41.86
N ALA A 324 63.76 71.92 -40.55
CA ALA A 324 64.66 72.66 -39.68
C ALA A 324 66.15 72.44 -40.05
N LEU A 325 66.50 71.20 -40.37
CA LEU A 325 67.83 70.84 -40.84
C LEU A 325 68.17 71.45 -42.20
N GLN A 326 67.20 71.57 -43.10
CA GLN A 326 67.41 72.25 -44.40
C GLN A 326 67.60 73.79 -44.28
N LEU A 327 67.06 74.39 -43.22
CA LEU A 327 67.21 75.85 -42.95
C LEU A 327 68.56 76.16 -42.25
N LEU A 328 69.27 75.17 -41.75
CA LEU A 328 70.54 75.25 -41.08
C LEU A 328 71.75 74.90 -42.01
N GLN A 329 71.50 74.52 -43.25
CA GLN A 329 72.48 74.35 -44.32
C GLN A 329 72.43 75.60 -45.24
#